data_dc5004c7a36383d0ffa601cb56f35607
#
_entry.id   dc5004c7a36383d0ffa601cb56f35607
#
_cell.length_a   1.000
_cell.length_b   1.000
_cell.length_c   1.000
_cell.angle_alpha   90.00
_cell.angle_beta   90.00
_cell.angle_gamma   90.00
#
_symmetry.space_group_name_H-M   'P 1'
#
loop_
_entity.id
_entity.type
_entity.pdbx_description
1 polymer ?
#
loop_
_entity_poly.entity_id
_entity_poly.type
_entity_poly.pdbx_seq_one_letter_code
_entity_poly.pdbx_strand_id
1 'polypeptide(L)'
;MARIATRLRARPRVWTLAILVCAVACASPAPPTREVPAAREEPGPRFAAGGPEADELGAAAGYPTGDRATFYDVGSAVGSHSRMDEIFPSRLVHKAPQPSRLARVAEPRIPALDDYLARSLTTGLLIARGDTILVERYQYGRSDRHRFTSWSMAKTVTAMLVGIAIAEGHIRSVDDQAAAYVPELGGTEYGRTSLRHLLQMSSGVRFREDYSGNDDSITLVMNTYLLRGLGGPSAVTSFNERAAPAGTRFYYSSAESQVLGLVLRGATGRPPAEYLQSRIWQPIGAEADATWLVDNSGQEATFCCLNAVLRDYARLGLLMAHDGNWRGRQLIPAAWVMDMTSMRPGQPRPASFGYGYQTWILPGERRMFMFWGVRGQRIYVDPRSKLVMVNTSVHKKSVDGAALRDMHAFWLALVRQLGG
;
A
#
# COMPACT_ATOMS: atom_id res chain seq x y z
N MET A 1 -12.88 51.43 49.80
CA MET A 1 -13.46 52.71 50.24
C MET A 1 -14.29 53.29 49.13
N ALA A 2 -15.52 53.73 49.52
CA ALA A 2 -16.49 54.63 48.86
C ALA A 2 -17.12 54.14 47.53
N ARG A 3 -18.35 53.67 47.59
CA ARG A 3 -19.72 54.23 47.79
C ARG A 3 -20.23 55.03 46.57
N ILE A 4 -21.28 54.49 45.94
CA ILE A 4 -22.69 54.91 45.85
C ILE A 4 -22.95 56.03 44.84
N ALA A 5 -23.87 55.77 43.88
CA ALA A 5 -25.16 56.45 43.92
C ALA A 5 -26.12 55.98 42.80
N THR A 6 -27.22 55.52 43.29
CA THR A 6 -28.53 55.27 42.64
C THR A 6 -29.16 56.55 42.15
N ARG A 7 -29.80 56.60 40.99
CA ARG A 7 -30.98 57.49 40.76
C ARG A 7 -32.01 56.82 39.87
N LEU A 8 -33.16 56.58 40.50
CA LEU A 8 -34.47 56.39 39.88
C LEU A 8 -34.91 57.67 39.16
N ARG A 9 -35.55 57.56 38.02
CA ARG A 9 -36.59 58.53 37.58
C ARG A 9 -37.69 57.83 36.80
N ALA A 10 -38.89 58.41 37.02
CA ALA A 10 -40.21 57.93 36.87
C ALA A 10 -40.75 57.87 35.40
N ARG A 11 -41.78 57.05 35.25
CA ARG A 11 -42.66 56.93 34.03
C ARG A 11 -43.58 58.11 33.85
N PRO A 12 -44.01 58.38 32.64
CA PRO A 12 -45.42 58.79 32.42
C PRO A 12 -46.23 57.75 31.58
N ARG A 13 -47.42 57.53 32.00
CA ARG A 13 -48.47 56.79 31.30
C ARG A 13 -48.96 57.62 30.12
N VAL A 14 -49.05 57.01 28.94
CA VAL A 14 -49.82 57.55 27.81
C VAL A 14 -50.86 56.50 27.41
N TRP A 15 -52.10 56.94 27.35
CA TRP A 15 -53.24 56.18 26.89
C TRP A 15 -53.17 56.08 25.37
N THR A 16 -53.35 54.94 24.78
CA THR A 16 -53.54 54.82 23.33
C THR A 16 -54.81 54.08 23.00
N LEU A 17 -55.56 54.76 22.19
CA LEU A 17 -56.88 54.39 21.66
C LEU A 17 -56.72 53.17 20.74
N ALA A 18 -57.52 52.12 20.94
CA ALA A 18 -57.56 50.96 20.07
C ALA A 18 -58.46 51.24 18.84
N ILE A 19 -57.93 51.34 17.67
CA ILE A 19 -58.66 51.32 16.41
C ILE A 19 -58.64 49.92 15.87
N LEU A 20 -59.78 49.25 15.84
CA LEU A 20 -60.01 47.94 15.25
C LEU A 20 -60.13 48.10 13.73
N VAL A 21 -59.07 47.75 12.97
CA VAL A 21 -59.15 47.66 11.51
C VAL A 21 -59.22 46.15 11.16
N CYS A 22 -60.41 45.74 10.68
CA CYS A 22 -60.57 44.41 10.07
C CYS A 22 -59.88 44.40 8.71
N ALA A 23 -58.65 43.74 8.66
CA ALA A 23 -58.03 43.44 7.42
C ALA A 23 -58.42 42.01 6.99
N VAL A 24 -59.16 41.89 5.93
CA VAL A 24 -59.42 40.64 5.22
C VAL A 24 -58.14 40.27 4.50
N ALA A 25 -57.38 39.29 5.05
CA ALA A 25 -56.21 38.77 4.40
C ALA A 25 -56.61 37.76 3.31
N CYS A 26 -56.47 38.15 2.05
CA CYS A 26 -56.43 37.20 0.95
C CYS A 26 -55.13 36.34 1.10
N ALA A 27 -55.26 35.12 1.55
CA ALA A 27 -54.15 34.16 1.58
C ALA A 27 -53.86 33.73 0.15
N SER A 28 -52.73 34.19 -0.40
CA SER A 28 -52.12 33.60 -1.60
C SER A 28 -51.64 32.18 -1.30
N PRO A 29 -51.89 31.20 -2.16
CA PRO A 29 -51.38 29.86 -1.95
C PRO A 29 -49.85 29.90 -1.94
N ALA A 30 -49.24 29.25 -0.96
CA ALA A 30 -47.79 29.07 -0.87
C ALA A 30 -47.27 28.34 -2.14
N PRO A 31 -46.12 28.76 -2.70
CA PRO A 31 -45.56 28.07 -3.84
C PRO A 31 -45.24 26.58 -3.44
N PRO A 32 -45.41 25.65 -4.39
CA PRO A 32 -45.12 24.24 -4.10
C PRO A 32 -43.67 24.11 -3.62
N THR A 33 -43.48 23.52 -2.46
CA THR A 33 -42.19 23.14 -1.95
C THR A 33 -41.53 22.18 -2.96
N ARG A 34 -40.52 22.69 -3.65
CA ARG A 34 -39.71 21.90 -4.53
C ARG A 34 -39.00 20.85 -3.64
N GLU A 35 -39.46 19.59 -3.70
CA GLU A 35 -38.74 18.47 -3.10
C GLU A 35 -37.34 18.52 -3.64
N VAL A 36 -36.35 18.86 -2.80
CA VAL A 36 -34.92 18.67 -3.08
C VAL A 36 -34.77 17.17 -3.15
N PRO A 37 -34.35 16.60 -4.30
CA PRO A 37 -34.12 15.16 -4.39
C PRO A 37 -33.16 14.80 -3.26
N ALA A 38 -33.55 13.83 -2.44
CA ALA A 38 -32.66 13.28 -1.40
C ALA A 38 -31.32 12.99 -2.06
N ALA A 39 -30.24 13.56 -1.53
CA ALA A 39 -28.90 13.31 -2.03
C ALA A 39 -28.72 11.80 -2.08
N ARG A 40 -28.52 11.23 -3.27
CA ARG A 40 -28.23 9.81 -3.41
C ARG A 40 -27.01 9.54 -2.55
N GLU A 41 -27.16 8.75 -1.50
CA GLU A 41 -26.03 8.31 -0.69
C GLU A 41 -24.96 7.75 -1.64
N GLU A 42 -23.77 8.30 -1.58
CA GLU A 42 -22.64 7.74 -2.34
C GLU A 42 -22.45 6.26 -1.92
N PRO A 43 -22.37 5.33 -2.88
CA PRO A 43 -22.23 3.92 -2.55
C PRO A 43 -20.95 3.72 -1.71
N GLY A 44 -21.14 3.19 -0.49
CA GLY A 44 -20.07 2.92 0.45
C GLY A 44 -19.36 1.58 0.17
N PRO A 45 -18.31 1.25 0.94
CA PRO A 45 -17.71 -0.08 0.93
C PRO A 45 -18.71 -1.12 1.43
N ARG A 46 -18.56 -2.38 0.96
CA ARG A 46 -19.36 -3.51 1.45
C ARG A 46 -18.53 -4.41 2.36
N PHE A 47 -19.11 -4.83 3.47
CA PHE A 47 -18.45 -5.61 4.51
C PHE A 47 -19.19 -6.95 4.68
N ALA A 48 -18.41 -8.05 4.75
CA ALA A 48 -18.89 -9.38 5.08
C ALA A 48 -18.22 -9.87 6.38
N ALA A 49 -19.01 -10.45 7.26
CA ALA A 49 -18.51 -11.01 8.52
C ALA A 49 -17.63 -12.25 8.31
N GLY A 50 -17.91 -13.04 7.26
CA GLY A 50 -17.18 -14.23 6.89
C GLY A 50 -16.63 -14.19 5.48
N GLY A 51 -16.15 -15.35 5.01
CA GLY A 51 -15.65 -15.62 3.67
C GLY A 51 -15.37 -17.12 3.54
N PRO A 52 -14.78 -17.58 2.41
CA PRO A 52 -14.37 -18.98 2.24
C PRO A 52 -13.49 -19.47 3.39
N GLU A 53 -13.70 -20.72 3.83
CA GLU A 53 -12.89 -21.35 4.89
C GLU A 53 -12.85 -20.57 6.22
N ALA A 54 -13.90 -19.78 6.53
CA ALA A 54 -13.94 -18.88 7.68
C ALA A 54 -13.65 -19.59 9.01
N ASP A 55 -14.15 -20.82 9.20
CA ASP A 55 -13.96 -21.61 10.43
C ASP A 55 -12.48 -21.94 10.66
N GLU A 56 -11.76 -22.37 9.63
CA GLU A 56 -10.32 -22.65 9.71
C GLU A 56 -9.49 -21.37 9.94
N LEU A 57 -9.99 -20.24 9.46
CA LEU A 57 -9.37 -18.93 9.62
C LEU A 57 -9.70 -18.23 10.95
N GLY A 58 -10.40 -18.94 11.88
CA GLY A 58 -10.64 -18.47 13.22
C GLY A 58 -11.93 -17.69 13.42
N ALA A 59 -12.97 -17.90 12.60
CA ALA A 59 -14.25 -17.19 12.71
C ALA A 59 -14.89 -17.32 14.09
N ALA A 60 -14.89 -18.52 14.70
CA ALA A 60 -15.44 -18.77 16.03
C ALA A 60 -14.80 -17.92 17.13
N ALA A 61 -13.54 -17.50 16.97
CA ALA A 61 -12.80 -16.62 17.87
C ALA A 61 -12.75 -15.17 17.38
N GLY A 62 -13.56 -14.78 16.37
CA GLY A 62 -13.60 -13.41 15.84
C GLY A 62 -12.34 -13.01 15.08
N TYR A 63 -11.65 -13.96 14.45
CA TYR A 63 -10.39 -13.75 13.72
C TYR A 63 -9.29 -13.11 14.58
N PRO A 64 -8.77 -13.86 15.56
CA PRO A 64 -7.80 -13.35 16.54
C PRO A 64 -6.51 -12.91 15.85
N THR A 65 -5.85 -11.93 16.45
CA THR A 65 -4.47 -11.57 16.12
C THR A 65 -3.55 -12.53 16.87
N GLY A 66 -2.59 -13.15 16.18
CA GLY A 66 -1.56 -13.96 16.81
C GLY A 66 -0.52 -13.10 17.54
N ASP A 67 0.46 -13.77 18.10
CA ASP A 67 1.67 -13.16 18.65
C ASP A 67 2.89 -13.51 17.76
N ARG A 68 4.11 -13.25 18.23
CA ARG A 68 5.34 -13.55 17.50
C ARG A 68 5.53 -15.04 17.19
N ALA A 69 4.97 -15.94 17.99
CA ALA A 69 5.07 -17.38 17.78
C ALA A 69 3.96 -17.91 16.84
N THR A 70 2.80 -17.29 16.86
CA THR A 70 1.57 -17.80 16.23
C THR A 70 1.06 -16.94 15.06
N PHE A 71 1.76 -15.87 14.67
CA PHE A 71 1.27 -14.97 13.63
C PHE A 71 1.17 -15.62 12.22
N TYR A 72 1.88 -16.72 12.01
CA TYR A 72 1.80 -17.53 10.78
C TYR A 72 0.72 -18.62 10.81
N ASP A 73 0.13 -18.88 11.98
CA ASP A 73 -0.89 -19.90 12.14
C ASP A 73 -2.15 -19.56 11.33
N VAL A 74 -2.76 -20.57 10.72
CA VAL A 74 -3.93 -20.39 9.86
C VAL A 74 -5.07 -19.70 10.62
N GLY A 75 -5.35 -20.12 11.86
CA GLY A 75 -6.44 -19.58 12.69
C GLY A 75 -6.24 -18.13 13.15
N SER A 76 -5.03 -17.59 13.06
CA SER A 76 -4.72 -16.17 13.38
C SER A 76 -4.41 -15.33 12.15
N ALA A 77 -4.31 -15.92 10.97
CA ALA A 77 -3.82 -15.25 9.76
C ALA A 77 -4.62 -13.98 9.39
N VAL A 78 -5.94 -14.00 9.50
CA VAL A 78 -6.80 -12.83 9.22
C VAL A 78 -6.48 -11.66 10.15
N GLY A 79 -6.40 -11.90 11.45
CA GLY A 79 -6.04 -10.89 12.44
C GLY A 79 -4.61 -10.41 12.26
N SER A 80 -3.66 -11.34 12.20
CA SER A 80 -2.23 -11.04 12.11
C SER A 80 -1.87 -10.24 10.87
N HIS A 81 -2.42 -10.57 9.69
CA HIS A 81 -2.11 -9.85 8.44
C HIS A 81 -2.84 -8.51 8.30
N SER A 82 -3.75 -8.20 9.19
CA SER A 82 -4.43 -6.90 9.25
C SER A 82 -4.08 -6.07 10.49
N ARG A 83 -3.15 -6.57 11.34
CA ARG A 83 -2.66 -5.93 12.58
C ARG A 83 -1.20 -6.30 12.87
N MET A 84 -0.38 -6.48 11.85
CA MET A 84 0.99 -6.94 12.01
C MET A 84 1.85 -5.98 12.84
N ASP A 85 1.53 -4.71 12.81
CA ASP A 85 2.14 -3.65 13.60
C ASP A 85 1.74 -3.63 15.09
N GLU A 86 0.76 -4.46 15.50
CA GLU A 86 0.47 -4.73 16.91
C GLU A 86 1.34 -5.87 17.46
N ILE A 87 1.92 -6.70 16.57
CA ILE A 87 2.76 -7.86 16.94
C ILE A 87 4.25 -7.46 16.95
N PHE A 88 4.67 -6.63 16.00
CA PHE A 88 6.08 -6.31 15.75
C PHE A 88 6.34 -4.80 15.84
N PRO A 89 7.55 -4.40 16.28
CA PRO A 89 7.96 -3.01 16.24
C PRO A 89 7.83 -2.42 14.81
N SER A 90 7.33 -1.21 14.74
CA SER A 90 7.13 -0.52 13.47
C SER A 90 7.39 0.98 13.59
N ARG A 91 7.75 1.61 12.47
CA ARG A 91 7.80 3.06 12.35
C ARG A 91 6.53 3.55 11.67
N LEU A 92 5.95 4.61 12.24
CA LEU A 92 4.76 5.26 11.72
C LEU A 92 5.09 6.08 10.45
N VAL A 93 4.20 6.02 9.47
CA VAL A 93 4.18 6.86 8.26
C VAL A 93 2.89 7.68 8.35
N HIS A 94 3.01 8.95 8.72
CA HIS A 94 1.85 9.79 8.95
C HIS A 94 1.08 10.07 7.67
N LYS A 95 -0.24 10.00 7.75
CA LYS A 95 -1.17 10.38 6.68
C LYS A 95 -0.98 11.83 6.26
N ALA A 96 -1.59 12.19 5.15
CA ALA A 96 -1.62 13.57 4.70
C ALA A 96 -2.40 14.46 5.70
N PRO A 97 -1.92 15.67 5.98
CA PRO A 97 -2.68 16.65 6.77
C PRO A 97 -4.05 16.95 6.15
N GLN A 98 -4.13 16.89 4.83
CA GLN A 98 -5.35 17.02 4.05
C GLN A 98 -5.44 15.81 3.10
N PRO A 99 -6.13 14.72 3.48
CA PRO A 99 -6.27 13.54 2.64
C PRO A 99 -6.98 13.84 1.32
N SER A 100 -6.49 13.27 0.24
CA SER A 100 -7.15 13.38 -1.06
C SER A 100 -8.32 12.39 -1.13
N ARG A 101 -9.52 12.88 -1.41
CA ARG A 101 -10.67 12.00 -1.62
C ARG A 101 -10.55 11.30 -2.97
N LEU A 102 -10.75 9.98 -2.98
CA LEU A 102 -11.07 9.23 -4.19
C LEU A 102 -12.59 9.27 -4.38
N ALA A 103 -13.03 9.63 -5.57
CA ALA A 103 -14.46 9.63 -5.90
C ALA A 103 -15.03 8.20 -5.84
N ARG A 104 -16.33 8.07 -5.77
CA ARG A 104 -17.04 6.79 -5.81
C ARG A 104 -18.17 6.86 -6.83
N VAL A 105 -18.43 5.73 -7.46
CA VAL A 105 -19.59 5.54 -8.32
C VAL A 105 -20.37 4.31 -7.86
N ALA A 106 -21.60 4.16 -8.34
CA ALA A 106 -22.33 2.92 -8.17
C ALA A 106 -21.49 1.76 -8.72
N GLU A 107 -21.39 0.68 -7.95
CA GLU A 107 -20.58 -0.48 -8.34
C GLU A 107 -21.07 -1.02 -9.68
N PRO A 108 -20.20 -1.07 -10.72
CA PRO A 108 -20.59 -1.61 -12.01
C PRO A 108 -20.85 -3.13 -11.88
N ARG A 109 -21.72 -3.66 -12.73
CA ARG A 109 -21.91 -5.11 -12.79
C ARG A 109 -20.63 -5.75 -13.35
N ILE A 110 -19.97 -6.55 -12.50
CA ILE A 110 -18.79 -7.35 -12.85
C ILE A 110 -19.16 -8.82 -12.64
N PRO A 111 -19.49 -9.58 -13.70
CA PRO A 111 -20.07 -10.91 -13.57
C PRO A 111 -19.23 -11.89 -12.73
N ALA A 112 -17.90 -11.78 -12.79
CA ALA A 112 -16.99 -12.66 -12.08
C ALA A 112 -16.67 -12.22 -10.64
N LEU A 113 -17.18 -11.09 -10.16
CA LEU A 113 -16.77 -10.48 -8.86
C LEU A 113 -17.19 -11.36 -7.67
N ASP A 114 -18.49 -11.66 -7.59
CA ASP A 114 -19.02 -12.41 -6.45
C ASP A 114 -18.50 -13.86 -6.45
N ASP A 115 -18.38 -14.47 -7.62
CA ASP A 115 -17.77 -15.80 -7.78
C ASP A 115 -16.29 -15.80 -7.35
N TYR A 116 -15.53 -14.77 -7.73
CA TYR A 116 -14.14 -14.61 -7.29
C TYR A 116 -14.04 -14.49 -5.77
N LEU A 117 -14.85 -13.65 -5.15
CA LEU A 117 -14.86 -13.46 -3.70
C LEU A 117 -15.33 -14.72 -2.94
N ALA A 118 -16.27 -15.48 -3.53
CA ALA A 118 -16.80 -16.69 -2.91
C ALA A 118 -15.80 -17.87 -2.84
N ARG A 119 -14.71 -17.84 -3.64
CA ARG A 119 -13.68 -18.90 -3.65
C ARG A 119 -12.29 -18.45 -3.26
N SER A 120 -12.04 -17.12 -3.20
CA SER A 120 -10.73 -16.58 -2.84
C SER A 120 -10.67 -16.21 -1.35
N LEU A 121 -9.52 -16.46 -0.70
CA LEU A 121 -9.28 -16.06 0.69
C LEU A 121 -8.95 -14.55 0.79
N THR A 122 -9.68 -13.74 0.01
CA THR A 122 -9.51 -12.27 -0.06
C THR A 122 -10.05 -11.62 1.19
N THR A 123 -9.24 -10.83 1.88
CA THR A 123 -9.65 -10.05 3.06
C THR A 123 -10.12 -8.66 2.67
N GLY A 124 -9.62 -8.13 1.55
CA GLY A 124 -10.01 -6.87 0.99
C GLY A 124 -9.73 -6.78 -0.51
N LEU A 125 -10.72 -6.29 -1.27
CA LEU A 125 -10.63 -6.06 -2.71
C LEU A 125 -11.06 -4.63 -3.03
N LEU A 126 -10.21 -3.88 -3.71
CA LEU A 126 -10.52 -2.55 -4.23
C LEU A 126 -10.16 -2.46 -5.71
N ILE A 127 -11.10 -1.98 -6.52
CA ILE A 127 -10.88 -1.69 -7.93
C ILE A 127 -11.11 -0.20 -8.13
N ALA A 128 -10.12 0.49 -8.71
CA ALA A 128 -10.20 1.92 -9.01
C ALA A 128 -9.76 2.18 -10.45
N ARG A 129 -10.32 3.23 -11.05
CA ARG A 129 -9.90 3.75 -12.36
C ARG A 129 -9.76 5.28 -12.29
N GLY A 130 -8.59 5.78 -12.67
CA GLY A 130 -8.27 7.21 -12.48
C GLY A 130 -8.24 7.57 -11.00
N ASP A 131 -9.13 8.45 -10.54
CA ASP A 131 -9.31 8.82 -9.13
C ASP A 131 -10.61 8.29 -8.52
N THR A 132 -11.26 7.31 -9.17
CA THR A 132 -12.60 6.82 -8.83
C THR A 132 -12.56 5.36 -8.40
N ILE A 133 -13.12 5.08 -7.23
CA ILE A 133 -13.33 3.72 -6.71
C ILE A 133 -14.59 3.14 -7.38
N LEU A 134 -14.43 2.00 -8.03
CA LEU A 134 -15.49 1.23 -8.69
C LEU A 134 -16.02 0.13 -7.80
N VAL A 135 -15.13 -0.55 -7.05
CA VAL A 135 -15.47 -1.65 -6.14
C VAL A 135 -14.65 -1.50 -4.88
N GLU A 136 -15.27 -1.74 -3.73
CA GLU A 136 -14.57 -1.87 -2.45
C GLU A 136 -15.32 -2.87 -1.56
N ARG A 137 -14.68 -4.02 -1.32
CA ARG A 137 -15.24 -5.18 -0.64
C ARG A 137 -14.27 -5.67 0.44
N TYR A 138 -14.80 -6.06 1.58
CA TYR A 138 -14.06 -6.64 2.69
C TYR A 138 -14.75 -7.91 3.18
N GLN A 139 -13.95 -8.93 3.53
CA GLN A 139 -14.42 -10.19 4.11
C GLN A 139 -13.80 -10.42 5.49
N TYR A 140 -14.26 -11.45 6.21
CA TYR A 140 -13.78 -11.89 7.52
C TYR A 140 -13.84 -10.78 8.59
N GLY A 141 -14.88 -9.96 8.58
CA GLY A 141 -15.02 -8.85 9.52
C GLY A 141 -13.96 -7.75 9.36
N ARG A 142 -13.21 -7.74 8.25
CA ARG A 142 -12.29 -6.64 7.97
C ARG A 142 -13.04 -5.43 7.45
N SER A 143 -12.40 -4.27 7.53
CA SER A 143 -12.99 -2.98 7.15
C SER A 143 -11.95 -2.05 6.53
N ASP A 144 -12.41 -0.91 6.06
CA ASP A 144 -11.60 0.18 5.52
C ASP A 144 -10.65 0.85 6.53
N ARG A 145 -10.74 0.46 7.81
CA ARG A 145 -9.85 0.94 8.89
C ARG A 145 -8.67 0.02 9.18
N HIS A 146 -8.72 -1.23 8.71
CA HIS A 146 -7.63 -2.18 8.96
C HIS A 146 -6.43 -1.90 8.06
N ARG A 147 -5.24 -1.98 8.63
CA ARG A 147 -3.97 -1.89 7.91
C ARG A 147 -3.52 -3.30 7.52
N PHE A 148 -3.66 -3.63 6.26
CA PHE A 148 -3.23 -4.91 5.70
C PHE A 148 -1.73 -4.89 5.46
N THR A 149 -1.02 -6.00 5.75
CA THR A 149 0.40 -6.11 5.47
C THR A 149 0.66 -6.26 3.97
N SER A 150 1.68 -5.58 3.47
CA SER A 150 2.07 -5.62 2.05
C SER A 150 2.78 -6.91 1.66
N TRP A 151 3.42 -7.59 2.63
CA TRP A 151 4.50 -8.49 2.30
C TRP A 151 5.42 -7.85 1.26
N SER A 152 5.87 -8.60 0.26
CA SER A 152 6.84 -8.12 -0.73
C SER A 152 6.35 -7.00 -1.68
N MET A 153 5.10 -6.54 -1.60
CA MET A 153 4.70 -5.32 -2.32
C MET A 153 5.54 -4.10 -1.89
N ALA A 154 6.09 -4.12 -0.68
CA ALA A 154 6.99 -3.09 -0.18
C ALA A 154 8.27 -2.91 -1.03
N LYS A 155 8.74 -3.96 -1.73
CA LYS A 155 9.91 -3.88 -2.61
C LYS A 155 9.71 -2.86 -3.73
N THR A 156 8.53 -2.84 -4.34
CA THR A 156 8.20 -1.85 -5.37
C THR A 156 8.18 -0.44 -4.78
N VAL A 157 7.66 -0.27 -3.56
CA VAL A 157 7.69 1.03 -2.86
C VAL A 157 9.14 1.45 -2.59
N THR A 158 10.01 0.54 -2.18
CA THR A 158 11.45 0.80 -1.99
C THR A 158 12.09 1.30 -3.29
N ALA A 159 11.79 0.66 -4.43
CA ALA A 159 12.30 1.11 -5.73
C ALA A 159 11.75 2.49 -6.15
N MET A 160 10.48 2.81 -5.83
CA MET A 160 9.94 4.16 -6.03
C MET A 160 10.81 5.20 -5.30
N LEU A 161 11.17 4.93 -4.05
CA LEU A 161 12.00 5.82 -3.23
C LEU A 161 13.44 5.94 -3.76
N VAL A 162 14.03 4.84 -4.26
CA VAL A 162 15.36 4.89 -4.91
C VAL A 162 15.34 5.84 -6.11
N GLY A 163 14.29 5.78 -6.94
CA GLY A 163 14.16 6.69 -8.09
C GLY A 163 14.04 8.15 -7.70
N ILE A 164 13.32 8.44 -6.63
CA ILE A 164 13.23 9.80 -6.09
C ILE A 164 14.59 10.25 -5.53
N ALA A 165 15.29 9.37 -4.79
CA ALA A 165 16.60 9.67 -4.23
C ALA A 165 17.66 9.95 -5.31
N ILE A 166 17.57 9.29 -6.47
CA ILE A 166 18.39 9.59 -7.65
C ILE A 166 18.04 10.96 -8.22
N ALA A 167 16.75 11.25 -8.40
CA ALA A 167 16.29 12.52 -8.94
C ALA A 167 16.63 13.71 -8.04
N GLU A 168 16.69 13.51 -6.72
CA GLU A 168 17.10 14.50 -5.73
C GLU A 168 18.64 14.60 -5.57
N GLY A 169 19.42 13.74 -6.25
CA GLY A 169 20.88 13.73 -6.18
C GLY A 169 21.47 13.08 -4.93
N HIS A 170 20.64 12.44 -4.09
CA HIS A 170 21.12 11.67 -2.93
C HIS A 170 21.85 10.39 -3.35
N ILE A 171 21.38 9.76 -4.43
CA ILE A 171 22.04 8.65 -5.09
C ILE A 171 22.50 9.15 -6.46
N ARG A 172 23.78 8.98 -6.80
CA ARG A 172 24.36 9.52 -8.03
C ARG A 172 23.97 8.70 -9.26
N SER A 173 24.00 7.36 -9.14
CA SER A 173 23.76 6.45 -10.25
C SER A 173 23.27 5.08 -9.76
N VAL A 174 22.45 4.40 -10.57
CA VAL A 174 22.14 2.98 -10.37
C VAL A 174 23.37 2.06 -10.56
N ASP A 175 24.42 2.56 -11.18
CA ASP A 175 25.66 1.82 -11.41
C ASP A 175 26.64 1.93 -10.23
N ASP A 176 26.34 2.78 -9.24
CA ASP A 176 27.09 2.85 -7.99
C ASP A 176 26.94 1.55 -7.20
N GLN A 177 28.03 1.13 -6.54
CA GLN A 177 28.01 0.00 -5.61
C GLN A 177 27.29 0.38 -4.31
N ALA A 178 26.61 -0.57 -3.68
CA ALA A 178 25.89 -0.34 -2.44
C ALA A 178 26.81 0.18 -1.30
N ALA A 179 28.06 -0.27 -1.26
CA ALA A 179 29.05 0.19 -0.28
C ALA A 179 29.36 1.69 -0.37
N ALA A 180 29.09 2.35 -1.49
CA ALA A 180 29.25 3.79 -1.61
C ALA A 180 28.31 4.58 -0.67
N TYR A 181 27.20 3.95 -0.26
CA TYR A 181 26.17 4.54 0.62
C TYR A 181 26.07 3.80 1.96
N VAL A 182 26.60 2.58 2.05
CA VAL A 182 26.63 1.74 3.25
C VAL A 182 28.04 1.20 3.42
N PRO A 183 28.98 2.00 3.97
CA PRO A 183 30.40 1.60 4.11
C PRO A 183 30.58 0.28 4.85
N GLU A 184 29.69 -0.05 5.79
CA GLU A 184 29.71 -1.28 6.58
C GLU A 184 29.54 -2.54 5.72
N LEU A 185 29.04 -2.41 4.50
CA LEU A 185 28.95 -3.51 3.52
C LEU A 185 30.18 -3.62 2.62
N GLY A 186 31.22 -2.76 2.78
CA GLY A 186 32.37 -2.68 1.87
C GLY A 186 33.12 -3.99 1.66
N GLY A 187 33.16 -4.86 2.67
CA GLY A 187 33.77 -6.19 2.62
C GLY A 187 32.86 -7.30 2.07
N THR A 188 31.61 -7.00 1.71
CA THR A 188 30.64 -8.02 1.34
C THR A 188 30.35 -8.07 -0.16
N GLU A 189 29.77 -9.18 -0.63
CA GLU A 189 29.35 -9.34 -2.01
C GLU A 189 28.20 -8.38 -2.36
N TYR A 190 27.26 -8.15 -1.43
CA TYR A 190 26.21 -7.11 -1.62
C TYR A 190 26.79 -5.71 -1.71
N GLY A 191 27.80 -5.39 -0.88
CA GLY A 191 28.46 -4.08 -0.91
C GLY A 191 29.13 -3.79 -2.26
N ARG A 192 29.74 -4.80 -2.90
CA ARG A 192 30.35 -4.72 -4.23
C ARG A 192 29.35 -4.78 -5.39
N THR A 193 28.06 -5.00 -5.14
CA THR A 193 27.03 -5.10 -6.16
C THR A 193 26.48 -3.70 -6.48
N SER A 194 26.26 -3.40 -7.78
CA SER A 194 25.64 -2.14 -8.20
C SER A 194 24.16 -2.11 -7.83
N LEU A 195 23.62 -0.91 -7.58
CA LEU A 195 22.19 -0.73 -7.30
C LEU A 195 21.32 -1.26 -8.44
N ARG A 196 21.78 -1.15 -9.70
CA ARG A 196 21.10 -1.72 -10.87
C ARG A 196 20.84 -3.21 -10.70
N HIS A 197 21.87 -3.97 -10.34
CA HIS A 197 21.74 -5.42 -10.21
C HIS A 197 20.89 -5.81 -8.98
N LEU A 198 20.96 -5.05 -7.89
CA LEU A 198 20.05 -5.21 -6.75
C LEU A 198 18.59 -4.91 -7.12
N LEU A 199 18.35 -3.83 -7.88
CA LEU A 199 17.00 -3.48 -8.37
C LEU A 199 16.42 -4.55 -9.30
N GLN A 200 17.27 -5.25 -10.05
CA GLN A 200 16.90 -6.28 -11.05
C GLN A 200 16.88 -7.71 -10.48
N MET A 201 17.10 -7.91 -9.19
CA MET A 201 17.23 -9.26 -8.60
C MET A 201 18.28 -10.11 -9.32
N SER A 202 19.45 -9.53 -9.56
CA SER A 202 20.52 -10.15 -10.33
C SER A 202 21.91 -9.91 -9.73
N SER A 203 22.02 -9.77 -8.41
CA SER A 203 23.30 -9.62 -7.72
C SER A 203 24.25 -10.80 -7.96
N GLY A 204 23.71 -11.98 -8.18
CA GLY A 204 24.47 -13.23 -8.22
C GLY A 204 24.91 -13.73 -6.84
N VAL A 205 24.54 -13.06 -5.76
CA VAL A 205 24.77 -13.53 -4.38
C VAL A 205 23.84 -14.71 -4.10
N ARG A 206 24.38 -15.76 -3.48
CA ARG A 206 23.60 -16.94 -3.10
C ARG A 206 22.58 -16.54 -2.02
N PHE A 207 21.31 -16.77 -2.32
CA PHE A 207 20.20 -16.55 -1.41
C PHE A 207 19.05 -17.48 -1.80
N ARG A 208 18.64 -18.38 -0.93
CA ARG A 208 17.52 -19.30 -1.20
C ARG A 208 16.23 -18.71 -0.67
N GLU A 209 15.27 -18.48 -1.54
CA GLU A 209 13.92 -17.97 -1.21
C GLU A 209 12.86 -18.87 -1.84
N ASP A 210 12.61 -20.00 -1.20
CA ASP A 210 11.63 -21.02 -1.63
C ASP A 210 10.45 -21.17 -0.66
N TYR A 211 10.46 -20.41 0.43
CA TYR A 211 9.43 -20.39 1.48
C TYR A 211 9.18 -21.74 2.14
N SER A 212 10.19 -22.60 2.21
CA SER A 212 10.14 -23.90 2.87
C SER A 212 10.13 -23.82 4.40
N GLY A 213 10.37 -22.62 4.96
CA GLY A 213 10.45 -22.37 6.40
C GLY A 213 11.85 -22.61 6.99
N ASN A 214 12.80 -23.09 6.18
CA ASN A 214 14.21 -23.27 6.56
C ASN A 214 15.17 -22.72 5.49
N ASP A 215 14.73 -21.78 4.71
CA ASP A 215 15.47 -21.09 3.66
C ASP A 215 16.07 -19.75 4.15
N ASP A 216 16.82 -19.07 3.28
CA ASP A 216 17.46 -17.80 3.64
C ASP A 216 16.47 -16.67 3.86
N SER A 217 15.25 -16.76 3.29
CA SER A 217 14.20 -15.75 3.52
C SER A 217 13.76 -15.75 4.98
N ILE A 218 13.58 -16.91 5.62
CA ILE A 218 13.27 -16.96 7.06
C ILE A 218 14.47 -16.51 7.90
N THR A 219 15.68 -16.81 7.47
CA THR A 219 16.88 -16.31 8.15
C THR A 219 16.93 -14.78 8.13
N LEU A 220 16.60 -14.14 7.01
CA LEU A 220 16.53 -12.70 6.91
C LEU A 220 15.42 -12.11 7.82
N VAL A 221 14.25 -12.74 7.86
CA VAL A 221 13.15 -12.36 8.78
C VAL A 221 13.60 -12.46 10.23
N MET A 222 14.31 -13.53 10.60
CA MET A 222 14.86 -13.73 11.95
C MET A 222 15.93 -12.68 12.29
N ASN A 223 16.77 -12.29 11.32
CA ASN A 223 17.83 -11.31 11.51
C ASN A 223 17.27 -9.87 11.61
N THR A 224 16.09 -9.60 11.03
CA THR A 224 15.47 -8.29 11.02
C THR A 224 14.46 -8.14 12.16
N TYR A 225 13.17 -8.28 11.91
CA TYR A 225 12.13 -7.90 12.86
C TYR A 225 11.70 -8.99 13.85
N LEU A 226 12.12 -10.27 13.62
CA LEU A 226 11.54 -11.36 14.41
C LEU A 226 12.31 -11.67 15.71
N LEU A 227 13.60 -12.05 15.70
CA LEU A 227 14.23 -12.61 16.91
C LEU A 227 15.70 -12.26 17.19
N ARG A 228 16.58 -12.12 16.19
CA ARG A 228 18.02 -12.20 16.46
C ARG A 228 18.70 -10.90 16.83
N GLY A 229 18.01 -9.79 16.73
CA GLY A 229 18.55 -8.49 17.12
C GLY A 229 19.77 -8.03 16.32
N LEU A 230 20.04 -8.63 15.13
CA LEU A 230 21.16 -8.20 14.32
C LEU A 230 20.91 -6.80 13.76
N GLY A 231 19.89 -6.64 12.96
CA GLY A 231 19.44 -5.36 12.40
C GLY A 231 20.48 -4.61 11.56
N GLY A 232 20.01 -3.58 10.84
CA GLY A 232 20.86 -2.76 10.00
C GLY A 232 21.68 -3.58 9.00
N PRO A 233 22.93 -3.17 8.67
CA PRO A 233 23.80 -3.90 7.76
C PRO A 233 24.05 -5.35 8.19
N SER A 234 24.10 -5.64 9.50
CA SER A 234 24.37 -6.99 10.03
C SER A 234 23.29 -8.01 9.63
N ALA A 235 22.07 -7.57 9.31
CA ALA A 235 20.99 -8.45 8.90
C ALA A 235 21.29 -9.20 7.59
N VAL A 236 22.16 -8.67 6.74
CA VAL A 236 22.46 -9.21 5.40
C VAL A 236 23.89 -9.73 5.24
N THR A 237 24.79 -9.48 6.17
CA THR A 237 26.22 -9.83 6.05
C THR A 237 26.50 -11.34 6.05
N SER A 238 25.59 -12.15 6.59
CA SER A 238 25.70 -13.63 6.54
C SER A 238 25.51 -14.19 5.13
N PHE A 239 24.85 -13.44 4.22
CA PHE A 239 24.67 -13.82 2.81
C PHE A 239 25.82 -13.25 1.99
N ASN A 240 26.97 -13.91 2.00
CA ASN A 240 28.23 -13.37 1.45
C ASN A 240 28.95 -14.36 0.52
N GLU A 241 28.20 -15.15 -0.23
CA GLU A 241 28.74 -16.04 -1.25
C GLU A 241 28.20 -15.66 -2.63
N ARG A 242 29.08 -15.38 -3.60
CA ARG A 242 28.68 -15.10 -4.97
C ARG A 242 28.63 -16.39 -5.77
N ALA A 243 27.44 -16.80 -6.20
CA ALA A 243 27.18 -18.00 -6.98
C ALA A 243 27.19 -17.76 -8.49
N ALA A 244 27.06 -16.51 -8.95
CA ALA A 244 27.12 -16.14 -10.37
C ALA A 244 27.60 -14.68 -10.52
N PRO A 245 28.18 -14.30 -11.68
CA PRO A 245 28.47 -12.89 -11.96
C PRO A 245 27.22 -12.03 -11.86
N ALA A 246 27.35 -10.81 -11.29
CA ALA A 246 26.24 -9.88 -11.20
C ALA A 246 25.71 -9.52 -12.59
N GLY A 247 24.38 -9.41 -12.73
CA GLY A 247 23.70 -9.10 -13.98
C GLY A 247 23.49 -10.27 -14.93
N THR A 248 23.94 -11.49 -14.60
CA THR A 248 23.85 -12.63 -15.54
C THR A 248 22.69 -13.58 -15.28
N ARG A 249 22.13 -13.57 -14.07
CA ARG A 249 21.05 -14.47 -13.68
C ARG A 249 20.03 -13.73 -12.82
N PHE A 250 18.75 -13.88 -13.15
CA PHE A 250 17.67 -13.48 -12.27
C PHE A 250 17.53 -14.49 -11.12
N TYR A 251 17.52 -13.98 -9.90
CA TYR A 251 17.19 -14.78 -8.72
C TYR A 251 16.52 -13.89 -7.68
N TYR A 252 15.25 -14.16 -7.39
CA TYR A 252 14.49 -13.35 -6.45
C TYR A 252 15.08 -13.44 -5.05
N SER A 253 15.43 -12.30 -4.46
CA SER A 253 16.13 -12.23 -3.17
C SER A 253 15.62 -11.05 -2.34
N SER A 254 14.97 -11.35 -1.22
CA SER A 254 14.55 -10.33 -0.26
C SER A 254 15.72 -9.56 0.34
N ALA A 255 16.91 -10.18 0.44
CA ALA A 255 18.10 -9.50 0.94
C ALA A 255 18.55 -8.35 0.03
N GLU A 256 18.38 -8.46 -1.31
CA GLU A 256 18.68 -7.35 -2.23
C GLU A 256 17.84 -6.13 -1.95
N SER A 257 16.54 -6.32 -1.66
CA SER A 257 15.64 -5.23 -1.30
C SER A 257 15.97 -4.64 0.07
N GLN A 258 16.45 -5.45 1.03
CA GLN A 258 16.92 -4.94 2.32
C GLN A 258 18.16 -4.06 2.15
N VAL A 259 19.10 -4.47 1.29
CA VAL A 259 20.29 -3.66 0.95
C VAL A 259 19.89 -2.32 0.32
N LEU A 260 18.90 -2.32 -0.59
CA LEU A 260 18.36 -1.05 -1.15
C LEU A 260 17.77 -0.13 -0.07
N GLY A 261 17.14 -0.68 0.96
CA GLY A 261 16.66 0.09 2.12
C GLY A 261 17.80 0.69 2.94
N LEU A 262 18.88 -0.06 3.14
CA LEU A 262 20.10 0.45 3.79
C LEU A 262 20.73 1.58 2.96
N VAL A 263 20.80 1.40 1.64
CA VAL A 263 21.29 2.42 0.71
C VAL A 263 20.45 3.69 0.79
N LEU A 264 19.11 3.57 0.79
CA LEU A 264 18.22 4.73 0.96
C LEU A 264 18.51 5.50 2.25
N ARG A 265 18.65 4.79 3.37
CA ARG A 265 18.95 5.42 4.65
C ARG A 265 20.32 6.09 4.64
N GLY A 266 21.35 5.41 4.12
CA GLY A 266 22.70 5.95 4.03
C GLY A 266 22.80 7.17 3.11
N ALA A 267 22.17 7.10 1.93
CA ALA A 267 22.19 8.18 0.94
C ALA A 267 21.39 9.42 1.37
N THR A 268 20.21 9.23 1.95
CA THR A 268 19.30 10.32 2.32
C THR A 268 19.51 10.84 3.73
N GLY A 269 20.22 10.10 4.58
CA GLY A 269 20.35 10.36 6.02
C GLY A 269 19.04 10.20 6.79
N ARG A 270 18.01 9.58 6.19
CA ARG A 270 16.65 9.48 6.75
C ARG A 270 16.15 8.03 6.74
N PRO A 271 15.37 7.61 7.74
CA PRO A 271 14.65 6.34 7.70
C PRO A 271 13.77 6.25 6.44
N PRO A 272 13.73 5.09 5.73
CA PRO A 272 12.88 4.88 4.56
C PRO A 272 11.41 5.25 4.77
N ALA A 273 10.82 4.99 5.93
CA ALA A 273 9.44 5.35 6.26
C ALA A 273 9.22 6.87 6.30
N GLU A 274 10.16 7.64 6.86
CA GLU A 274 10.08 9.11 6.89
C GLU A 274 10.29 9.71 5.49
N TYR A 275 11.13 9.06 4.69
CA TYR A 275 11.34 9.46 3.30
C TYR A 275 10.07 9.15 2.47
N LEU A 276 9.46 7.96 2.63
CA LEU A 276 8.16 7.60 2.08
C LEU A 276 7.08 8.62 2.46
N GLN A 277 6.99 8.96 3.75
CA GLN A 277 6.02 9.92 4.26
C GLN A 277 6.08 11.24 3.49
N SER A 278 7.27 11.81 3.41
CA SER A 278 7.44 13.16 2.85
C SER A 278 7.44 13.21 1.32
N ARG A 279 7.82 12.12 0.63
CA ARG A 279 7.99 12.12 -0.83
C ARG A 279 6.82 11.51 -1.58
N ILE A 280 6.10 10.56 -0.95
CA ILE A 280 4.98 9.86 -1.59
C ILE A 280 3.72 9.94 -0.74
N TRP A 281 3.75 9.48 0.51
CA TRP A 281 2.55 9.22 1.31
C TRP A 281 1.69 10.46 1.52
N GLN A 282 2.28 11.52 2.03
CA GLN A 282 1.58 12.79 2.20
C GLN A 282 1.25 13.47 0.86
N PRO A 283 2.18 13.55 -0.11
CA PRO A 283 1.87 14.12 -1.43
C PRO A 283 0.74 13.46 -2.21
N ILE A 284 0.55 12.12 -2.09
CA ILE A 284 -0.60 11.44 -2.73
C ILE A 284 -1.91 11.66 -1.96
N GLY A 285 -1.86 12.31 -0.80
CA GLY A 285 -3.02 12.55 0.04
C GLY A 285 -3.52 11.29 0.72
N ALA A 286 -2.61 10.45 1.25
CA ALA A 286 -2.97 9.25 2.01
C ALA A 286 -3.94 9.56 3.14
N GLU A 287 -4.99 8.74 3.27
CA GLU A 287 -6.08 9.02 4.21
C GLU A 287 -5.84 8.46 5.61
N ALA A 288 -4.95 7.47 5.73
CA ALA A 288 -4.63 6.83 7.00
C ALA A 288 -3.12 6.78 7.23
N ASP A 289 -2.75 6.71 8.50
CA ASP A 289 -1.38 6.39 8.87
C ASP A 289 -1.06 4.96 8.43
N ALA A 290 0.11 4.77 7.84
CA ALA A 290 0.71 3.46 7.60
C ALA A 290 1.79 3.17 8.63
N THR A 291 2.22 1.92 8.70
CA THR A 291 3.36 1.50 9.52
C THR A 291 4.31 0.65 8.69
N TRP A 292 5.59 0.74 8.96
CA TRP A 292 6.60 -0.13 8.34
C TRP A 292 7.39 -0.84 9.43
N LEU A 293 7.44 -2.17 9.41
CA LEU A 293 8.14 -2.93 10.45
C LEU A 293 9.62 -2.57 10.46
N VAL A 294 10.20 -2.50 11.65
CA VAL A 294 11.61 -2.17 11.88
C VAL A 294 12.32 -3.27 12.66
N ASP A 295 13.62 -3.39 12.43
CA ASP A 295 14.53 -4.20 13.24
C ASP A 295 14.97 -3.46 14.53
N ASN A 296 15.80 -4.10 15.33
CA ASN A 296 16.29 -3.53 16.59
C ASN A 296 17.20 -2.30 16.41
N SER A 297 17.75 -2.08 15.22
CA SER A 297 18.51 -0.86 14.89
C SER A 297 17.60 0.29 14.42
N GLY A 298 16.29 0.04 14.28
CA GLY A 298 15.33 0.96 13.72
C GLY A 298 15.43 1.08 12.19
N GLN A 299 16.01 0.09 11.51
CA GLN A 299 15.99 -0.02 10.06
C GLN A 299 14.71 -0.71 9.61
N GLU A 300 14.02 -0.15 8.63
CA GLU A 300 12.82 -0.77 8.06
C GLU A 300 13.13 -2.06 7.32
N ALA A 301 12.23 -3.04 7.45
CA ALA A 301 12.23 -4.26 6.65
C ALA A 301 11.74 -3.93 5.22
N THR A 302 12.61 -3.33 4.41
CA THR A 302 12.24 -2.75 3.10
C THR A 302 11.90 -3.81 2.04
N PHE A 303 12.16 -5.08 2.34
CA PHE A 303 11.73 -6.20 1.52
C PHE A 303 10.25 -6.60 1.77
N CYS A 304 9.63 -6.14 2.89
CA CYS A 304 8.25 -6.49 3.25
C CYS A 304 7.58 -5.46 4.18
N CYS A 305 6.37 -5.77 4.56
CA CYS A 305 5.79 -5.44 5.87
C CYS A 305 5.51 -3.94 6.08
N LEU A 306 5.26 -3.20 5.00
CA LEU A 306 4.50 -1.95 5.00
C LEU A 306 3.03 -2.31 5.25
N ASN A 307 2.37 -1.70 6.23
CA ASN A 307 0.98 -1.98 6.59
C ASN A 307 0.15 -0.73 6.30
N ALA A 308 -0.87 -0.86 5.46
CA ALA A 308 -1.68 0.26 5.02
C ALA A 308 -3.13 -0.12 4.79
N VAL A 309 -4.02 0.85 4.82
CA VAL A 309 -5.42 0.65 4.41
C VAL A 309 -5.51 0.44 2.90
N LEU A 310 -6.56 -0.25 2.47
CA LEU A 310 -6.71 -0.69 1.08
C LEU A 310 -6.72 0.49 0.09
N ARG A 311 -7.35 1.61 0.46
CA ARG A 311 -7.41 2.82 -0.36
C ARG A 311 -6.05 3.49 -0.57
N ASP A 312 -5.17 3.42 0.42
CA ASP A 312 -3.83 4.00 0.28
C ASP A 312 -2.92 3.11 -0.57
N TYR A 313 -3.09 1.78 -0.54
CA TYR A 313 -2.51 0.90 -1.54
C TYR A 313 -3.02 1.21 -2.96
N ALA A 314 -4.31 1.53 -3.11
CA ALA A 314 -4.84 1.95 -4.40
C ALA A 314 -4.21 3.26 -4.89
N ARG A 315 -3.96 4.23 -4.00
CA ARG A 315 -3.25 5.47 -4.35
C ARG A 315 -1.83 5.21 -4.85
N LEU A 316 -1.09 4.26 -4.25
CA LEU A 316 0.22 3.84 -4.77
C LEU A 316 0.10 3.23 -6.18
N GLY A 317 -0.88 2.37 -6.39
CA GLY A 317 -1.15 1.80 -7.72
C GLY A 317 -1.53 2.86 -8.75
N LEU A 318 -2.39 3.81 -8.38
CA LEU A 318 -2.81 4.93 -9.23
C LEU A 318 -1.65 5.87 -9.55
N LEU A 319 -0.77 6.17 -8.60
CA LEU A 319 0.46 6.93 -8.85
C LEU A 319 1.30 6.27 -9.94
N MET A 320 1.48 4.94 -9.87
CA MET A 320 2.21 4.19 -10.89
C MET A 320 1.45 4.08 -12.21
N ALA A 321 0.10 4.00 -12.17
CA ALA A 321 -0.73 4.03 -13.37
C ALA A 321 -0.61 5.36 -14.17
N HIS A 322 -0.29 6.43 -13.46
CA HIS A 322 -0.05 7.76 -14.03
C HIS A 322 1.45 8.08 -14.22
N ASP A 323 2.29 7.05 -14.34
CA ASP A 323 3.73 7.19 -14.56
C ASP A 323 4.43 8.13 -13.57
N GLY A 324 4.05 8.00 -12.30
CA GLY A 324 4.61 8.80 -11.20
C GLY A 324 4.04 10.20 -11.05
N ASN A 325 3.04 10.56 -11.87
CA ASN A 325 2.34 11.84 -11.75
C ASN A 325 1.10 11.71 -10.86
N TRP A 326 0.97 12.58 -9.90
CA TRP A 326 -0.20 12.68 -9.03
C TRP A 326 -0.85 14.04 -9.17
N ARG A 327 -2.01 14.07 -9.84
CA ARG A 327 -2.82 15.28 -10.02
C ARG A 327 -2.01 16.49 -10.53
N GLY A 328 -1.18 16.27 -11.56
CA GLY A 328 -0.36 17.29 -12.18
C GLY A 328 1.04 17.48 -11.56
N ARG A 329 1.32 16.86 -10.42
CA ARG A 329 2.63 16.90 -9.78
C ARG A 329 3.41 15.61 -10.04
N GLN A 330 4.58 15.70 -10.65
CA GLN A 330 5.47 14.56 -10.85
C GLN A 330 6.16 14.25 -9.52
N LEU A 331 5.80 13.12 -8.87
CA LEU A 331 6.39 12.68 -7.62
C LEU A 331 7.54 11.70 -7.85
N ILE A 332 7.42 10.84 -8.86
CA ILE A 332 8.46 9.90 -9.28
C ILE A 332 8.79 10.21 -10.74
N PRO A 333 10.05 10.35 -11.15
CA PRO A 333 10.38 10.62 -12.56
C PRO A 333 9.74 9.58 -13.50
N ALA A 334 9.07 10.04 -14.56
CA ALA A 334 8.38 9.15 -15.50
C ALA A 334 9.32 8.13 -16.14
N ALA A 335 10.56 8.54 -16.49
CA ALA A 335 11.59 7.64 -17.01
C ALA A 335 11.93 6.53 -16.00
N TRP A 336 11.96 6.85 -14.68
CA TRP A 336 12.20 5.85 -13.65
C TRP A 336 11.05 4.85 -13.55
N VAL A 337 9.80 5.31 -13.63
CA VAL A 337 8.63 4.42 -13.67
C VAL A 337 8.69 3.49 -14.89
N MET A 338 9.15 3.98 -16.03
CA MET A 338 9.38 3.13 -17.22
C MET A 338 10.46 2.09 -16.94
N ASP A 339 11.58 2.44 -16.30
CA ASP A 339 12.63 1.49 -15.90
C ASP A 339 12.11 0.44 -14.89
N MET A 340 11.23 0.84 -13.98
CA MET A 340 10.59 -0.07 -13.03
C MET A 340 9.63 -1.06 -13.70
N THR A 341 9.00 -0.68 -14.80
CA THR A 341 7.85 -1.40 -15.40
C THR A 341 8.13 -1.92 -16.82
N SER A 342 9.39 -1.92 -17.24
CA SER A 342 9.85 -2.45 -18.53
C SER A 342 11.14 -3.24 -18.35
N MET A 343 11.33 -4.25 -19.20
CA MET A 343 12.58 -4.99 -19.23
C MET A 343 13.58 -4.32 -20.16
N ARG A 344 14.85 -4.30 -19.75
CA ARG A 344 15.94 -3.87 -20.61
C ARG A 344 16.42 -5.02 -21.51
N PRO A 345 16.89 -4.75 -22.75
CA PRO A 345 17.49 -5.77 -23.59
C PRO A 345 18.63 -6.51 -22.86
N GLY A 346 18.64 -7.82 -22.95
CA GLY A 346 19.67 -8.66 -22.29
C GLY A 346 19.52 -8.84 -20.78
N GLN A 347 18.55 -8.19 -20.15
CA GLN A 347 18.31 -8.35 -18.73
C GLN A 347 17.82 -9.78 -18.41
N PRO A 348 18.40 -10.48 -17.41
CA PRO A 348 17.89 -11.77 -16.96
C PRO A 348 16.48 -11.62 -16.38
N ARG A 349 15.63 -12.64 -16.60
CA ARG A 349 14.21 -12.60 -16.19
C ARG A 349 13.75 -13.93 -15.58
N PRO A 350 12.66 -13.90 -14.78
CA PRO A 350 11.97 -15.12 -14.36
C PRO A 350 11.28 -15.82 -15.55
N ALA A 351 10.93 -17.10 -15.37
CA ALA A 351 10.42 -17.94 -16.46
C ALA A 351 9.07 -17.45 -17.05
N SER A 352 8.17 -16.94 -16.21
CA SER A 352 6.77 -16.67 -16.62
C SER A 352 6.37 -15.19 -16.65
N PHE A 353 7.17 -14.31 -16.05
CA PHE A 353 6.91 -12.88 -15.94
C PHE A 353 8.12 -12.08 -16.39
N GLY A 354 7.95 -10.81 -16.69
CA GLY A 354 9.06 -9.87 -16.70
C GLY A 354 9.35 -9.36 -15.29
N TYR A 355 10.52 -8.72 -15.12
CA TYR A 355 10.89 -8.05 -13.89
C TYR A 355 11.67 -6.78 -14.22
N GLY A 356 11.18 -5.65 -13.76
CA GLY A 356 11.89 -4.37 -13.89
C GLY A 356 12.68 -4.06 -12.61
N TYR A 357 12.68 -2.81 -12.19
CA TYR A 357 13.26 -2.45 -10.90
C TYR A 357 12.27 -2.78 -9.77
N GLN A 358 12.46 -3.91 -9.09
CA GLN A 358 11.64 -4.41 -7.96
C GLN A 358 10.12 -4.49 -8.29
N THR A 359 9.78 -4.66 -9.56
CA THR A 359 8.39 -4.67 -10.04
C THR A 359 8.17 -5.81 -11.01
N TRP A 360 7.12 -6.61 -10.81
CA TRP A 360 6.74 -7.72 -11.66
C TRP A 360 5.98 -7.22 -12.87
N ILE A 361 6.36 -7.66 -14.06
CA ILE A 361 5.76 -7.26 -15.34
C ILE A 361 4.93 -8.43 -15.87
N LEU A 362 3.67 -8.18 -16.21
CA LEU A 362 2.78 -9.18 -16.77
C LEU A 362 3.18 -9.51 -18.22
N PRO A 363 3.01 -10.78 -18.64
CA PRO A 363 3.27 -11.15 -20.02
C PRO A 363 2.28 -10.49 -20.98
N GLY A 364 2.69 -10.27 -22.23
CA GLY A 364 1.90 -9.68 -23.30
C GLY A 364 2.44 -8.34 -23.78
N GLU A 365 1.82 -7.78 -24.82
CA GLU A 365 2.25 -6.52 -25.45
C GLU A 365 1.80 -5.28 -24.66
N ARG A 366 0.67 -5.38 -23.95
CA ARG A 366 0.16 -4.29 -23.14
C ARG A 366 1.00 -4.15 -21.88
N ARG A 367 1.57 -2.97 -21.65
CA ARG A 367 2.30 -2.68 -20.42
C ARG A 367 1.36 -2.78 -19.21
N MET A 368 1.42 -3.90 -18.52
CA MET A 368 0.75 -4.14 -17.25
C MET A 368 1.78 -4.69 -16.26
N PHE A 369 1.66 -4.33 -15.02
CA PHE A 369 2.59 -4.75 -13.97
C PHE A 369 1.88 -4.91 -12.63
N MET A 370 2.58 -5.48 -11.67
CA MET A 370 2.03 -5.68 -10.34
C MET A 370 3.10 -5.54 -9.25
N PHE A 371 2.65 -5.06 -8.10
CA PHE A 371 3.35 -5.26 -6.84
C PHE A 371 2.93 -6.63 -6.33
N TRP A 372 3.88 -7.44 -5.95
CA TRP A 372 3.62 -8.82 -5.57
C TRP A 372 4.13 -9.11 -4.17
N GLY A 373 3.22 -9.42 -3.23
CA GLY A 373 3.49 -10.00 -1.93
C GLY A 373 3.02 -11.45 -1.85
N VAL A 374 3.64 -12.25 -1.01
CA VAL A 374 3.21 -13.63 -0.73
C VAL A 374 1.79 -13.67 -0.15
N ARG A 375 1.19 -14.85 -0.08
CA ARG A 375 -0.14 -15.10 0.48
C ARG A 375 -1.27 -14.29 -0.16
N GLY A 376 -1.09 -13.86 -1.44
CA GLY A 376 -2.13 -13.22 -2.24
C GLY A 376 -2.19 -11.69 -2.17
N GLN A 377 -1.19 -11.01 -1.61
CA GLN A 377 -1.13 -9.54 -1.66
C GLN A 377 -0.74 -9.08 -3.06
N ARG A 378 -1.57 -8.23 -3.69
CA ARG A 378 -1.33 -7.73 -5.05
C ARG A 378 -1.86 -6.32 -5.23
N ILE A 379 -1.09 -5.53 -5.99
CA ILE A 379 -1.60 -4.35 -6.67
C ILE A 379 -1.34 -4.55 -8.15
N TYR A 380 -2.38 -4.83 -8.92
CA TYR A 380 -2.31 -4.87 -10.37
C TYR A 380 -2.53 -3.48 -10.94
N VAL A 381 -1.78 -3.15 -11.97
CA VAL A 381 -1.82 -1.82 -12.60
C VAL A 381 -1.83 -1.95 -14.11
N ASP A 382 -2.78 -1.27 -14.74
CA ASP A 382 -2.84 -1.04 -16.17
C ASP A 382 -2.75 0.47 -16.47
N PRO A 383 -1.57 0.97 -16.85
CA PRO A 383 -1.39 2.39 -17.11
C PRO A 383 -2.21 2.92 -18.30
N ARG A 384 -2.56 2.06 -19.27
CA ARG A 384 -3.33 2.49 -20.44
C ARG A 384 -4.73 2.96 -20.06
N SER A 385 -5.44 2.19 -19.23
CA SER A 385 -6.80 2.53 -18.79
C SER A 385 -6.85 3.22 -17.42
N LYS A 386 -5.70 3.39 -16.75
CA LYS A 386 -5.61 3.87 -15.37
C LYS A 386 -6.36 2.97 -14.37
N LEU A 387 -6.49 1.68 -14.73
CA LEU A 387 -7.14 0.68 -13.89
C LEU A 387 -6.17 0.10 -12.88
N VAL A 388 -6.62 0.00 -11.65
CA VAL A 388 -5.86 -0.57 -10.53
C VAL A 388 -6.77 -1.55 -9.80
N MET A 389 -6.24 -2.73 -9.45
CA MET A 389 -6.87 -3.67 -8.52
C MET A 389 -5.93 -3.94 -7.36
N VAL A 390 -6.41 -3.68 -6.15
CA VAL A 390 -5.73 -4.06 -4.91
C VAL A 390 -6.45 -5.27 -4.33
N ASN A 391 -5.71 -6.34 -4.08
CA ASN A 391 -6.20 -7.53 -3.40
C ASN A 391 -5.31 -7.82 -2.21
N THR A 392 -5.89 -7.90 -1.01
CA THR A 392 -5.27 -8.45 0.19
C THR A 392 -5.91 -9.78 0.54
N SER A 393 -5.14 -10.72 1.08
CA SER A 393 -5.58 -12.09 1.22
C SER A 393 -4.80 -12.82 2.33
N VAL A 394 -5.29 -14.01 2.71
CA VAL A 394 -4.67 -14.89 3.70
C VAL A 394 -4.46 -16.31 3.15
N HIS A 395 -3.97 -16.42 1.92
CA HIS A 395 -3.69 -17.73 1.35
C HIS A 395 -2.78 -18.56 2.27
N LYS A 396 -3.11 -19.82 2.46
CA LYS A 396 -2.37 -20.73 3.37
C LYS A 396 -0.93 -20.96 2.92
N LYS A 397 -0.68 -21.00 1.60
CA LYS A 397 0.66 -21.11 1.01
C LYS A 397 1.23 -19.73 0.71
N SER A 398 2.52 -19.55 0.94
CA SER A 398 3.23 -18.30 0.56
C SER A 398 3.09 -18.01 -0.93
N VAL A 399 3.24 -19.04 -1.77
CA VAL A 399 2.97 -18.98 -3.22
C VAL A 399 1.99 -20.11 -3.56
N ASP A 400 0.78 -19.73 -3.98
CA ASP A 400 -0.24 -20.63 -4.46
C ASP A 400 -0.47 -20.40 -5.95
N GLY A 401 0.00 -21.33 -6.77
CA GLY A 401 -0.07 -21.21 -8.23
C GLY A 401 -1.50 -21.26 -8.78
N ALA A 402 -2.43 -21.99 -8.13
CA ALA A 402 -3.83 -22.03 -8.55
C ALA A 402 -4.54 -20.71 -8.25
N ALA A 403 -4.38 -20.21 -7.03
CA ALA A 403 -4.94 -18.92 -6.63
C ALA A 403 -4.33 -17.74 -7.43
N LEU A 404 -3.03 -17.82 -7.77
CA LEU A 404 -2.39 -16.82 -8.64
C LEU A 404 -3.02 -16.82 -10.05
N ARG A 405 -3.24 -18.00 -10.64
CA ARG A 405 -3.87 -18.08 -11.97
C ARG A 405 -5.31 -17.56 -11.95
N ASP A 406 -6.07 -17.87 -10.91
CA ASP A 406 -7.45 -17.39 -10.76
C ASP A 406 -7.50 -15.87 -10.61
N MET A 407 -6.70 -15.31 -9.74
CA MET A 407 -6.58 -13.84 -9.56
C MET A 407 -6.13 -13.14 -10.84
N HIS A 408 -5.18 -13.73 -11.58
CA HIS A 408 -4.73 -13.19 -12.85
C HIS A 408 -5.82 -13.24 -13.92
N ALA A 409 -6.58 -14.34 -14.00
CA ALA A 409 -7.73 -14.47 -14.90
C ALA A 409 -8.80 -13.42 -14.58
N PHE A 410 -9.09 -13.20 -13.29
CA PHE A 410 -10.01 -12.15 -12.83
C PHE A 410 -9.51 -10.76 -13.24
N TRP A 411 -8.23 -10.45 -13.01
CA TRP A 411 -7.63 -9.20 -13.47
C TRP A 411 -7.78 -8.97 -14.98
N LEU A 412 -7.48 -9.98 -15.80
CA LEU A 412 -7.62 -9.88 -17.26
C LEU A 412 -9.09 -9.70 -17.69
N ALA A 413 -10.05 -10.29 -16.96
CA ALA A 413 -11.48 -10.05 -17.19
C ALA A 413 -11.85 -8.58 -16.88
N LEU A 414 -11.34 -8.02 -15.78
CA LEU A 414 -11.53 -6.60 -15.44
C LEU A 414 -10.95 -5.69 -16.51
N VAL A 415 -9.75 -5.97 -17.02
CA VAL A 415 -9.12 -5.17 -18.08
C VAL A 415 -9.93 -5.23 -19.36
N ARG A 416 -10.49 -6.40 -19.74
CA ARG A 416 -11.38 -6.51 -20.92
C ARG A 416 -12.66 -5.70 -20.76
N GLN A 417 -13.24 -5.69 -19.57
CA GLN A 417 -14.53 -5.03 -19.31
C GLN A 417 -14.40 -3.53 -19.04
N LEU A 418 -13.38 -3.14 -18.30
CA LEU A 418 -13.25 -1.78 -17.77
C LEU A 418 -12.07 -1.01 -18.36
N GLY A 419 -11.17 -1.65 -19.08
CA GLY A 419 -9.91 -1.10 -19.56
C GLY A 419 -9.88 -0.73 -21.04
N GLY A 420 -11.05 -0.55 -21.67
CA GLY A 420 -11.22 -0.21 -23.09
C GLY A 420 -10.68 1.16 -23.49
#